data_54e8abe68e7b6a0f5d42aaecee4b959b
#
_entry.id   54e8abe68e7b6a0f5d42aaecee4b959b
#
_cell.length_a   1.000
_cell.length_b   1.000
_cell.length_c   1.000
_cell.angle_alpha   90.00
_cell.angle_beta   90.00
_cell.angle_gamma   90.00
#
_symmetry.space_group_name_H-M   'P 1'
#
loop_
_entity.id
_entity.type
_entity.pdbx_description
1 polymer ?
#
loop_
_entity_poly.entity_id
_entity_poly.type
_entity_poly.pdbx_seq_one_letter_code
_entity_poly.pdbx_strand_id
1 'polypeptide(L)'
;METTKNKLTPYQTSFFNRLSTYLDTKLYFFGSIQRNDYFPESSDIDVDIFTDNESATIVQMMNFLHVERDDFKRFVWKLNVNGKLAKGYKLMYKEPERHLAVEFSIYNEIYKPAVLYEHSQKSVIPFYASGLLIFIKILFYNLGLIPGAWYTQMKKFILSFMIAKDHDHFVVIDYKKPT
;
A
#
# COMPACT_ATOMS: atom_id res chain seq x y z
N MET A 1 -15.26 4.46 5.38
CA MET A 1 -14.07 4.60 4.51
C MET A 1 -13.45 5.98 4.75
N GLU A 2 -12.15 6.07 4.75
CA GLU A 2 -11.44 7.36 4.83
C GLU A 2 -11.50 8.10 3.49
N THR A 3 -11.42 9.44 3.52
CA THR A 3 -11.41 10.23 2.28
C THR A 3 -10.04 10.12 1.59
N THR A 4 -10.04 9.96 0.28
CA THR A 4 -8.83 10.00 -0.55
C THR A 4 -8.68 11.38 -1.21
N LYS A 5 -7.44 11.85 -1.40
CA LYS A 5 -7.17 13.11 -2.11
C LYS A 5 -7.52 12.99 -3.59
N ASN A 6 -7.18 11.86 -4.20
CA ASN A 6 -7.55 11.56 -5.58
C ASN A 6 -8.85 10.77 -5.62
N LYS A 7 -9.64 10.97 -6.68
CA LYS A 7 -10.92 10.28 -6.84
C LYS A 7 -10.70 8.82 -7.21
N LEU A 8 -11.40 7.95 -6.51
CA LEU A 8 -11.57 6.56 -6.89
C LEU A 8 -12.59 6.46 -8.05
N THR A 9 -12.43 5.48 -8.91
CA THR A 9 -13.46 5.15 -9.91
C THR A 9 -14.74 4.67 -9.20
N PRO A 10 -15.91 4.71 -9.88
CA PRO A 10 -17.14 4.18 -9.30
C PRO A 10 -17.01 2.71 -8.87
N TYR A 11 -16.29 1.91 -9.65
CA TYR A 11 -16.02 0.50 -9.31
C TYR A 11 -15.17 0.37 -8.05
N GLN A 12 -14.05 1.08 -7.98
CA GLN A 12 -13.16 1.10 -6.81
C GLN A 12 -13.90 1.55 -5.54
N THR A 13 -14.72 2.59 -5.66
CA THR A 13 -15.55 3.08 -4.54
C THR A 13 -16.52 2.00 -4.06
N SER A 14 -17.23 1.34 -4.97
CA SER A 14 -18.14 0.24 -4.64
C SER A 14 -17.41 -0.94 -4.00
N PHE A 15 -16.25 -1.32 -4.56
CA PHE A 15 -15.41 -2.40 -4.05
C PHE A 15 -14.98 -2.14 -2.59
N PHE A 16 -14.40 -0.96 -2.31
CA PHE A 16 -13.93 -0.64 -0.97
C PHE A 16 -15.07 -0.46 0.04
N ASN A 17 -16.23 0.06 -0.37
CA ASN A 17 -17.40 0.14 0.49
C ASN A 17 -17.90 -1.26 0.87
N ARG A 18 -18.01 -2.17 -0.08
CA ARG A 18 -18.39 -3.56 0.18
C ARG A 18 -17.40 -4.25 1.11
N LEU A 19 -16.11 -4.11 0.84
CA LEU A 19 -15.05 -4.70 1.67
C LEU A 19 -15.09 -4.14 3.10
N SER A 20 -15.18 -2.81 3.26
CA SER A 20 -15.29 -2.17 4.58
C SER A 20 -16.51 -2.65 5.36
N THR A 21 -17.66 -2.79 4.68
CA THR A 21 -18.88 -3.32 5.30
C THR A 21 -18.74 -4.80 5.67
N TYR A 22 -18.15 -5.61 4.80
CA TYR A 22 -17.95 -7.04 5.03
C TYR A 22 -17.00 -7.35 6.20
N LEU A 23 -15.92 -6.56 6.30
CA LEU A 23 -14.94 -6.68 7.39
C LEU A 23 -15.40 -5.98 8.69
N ASP A 24 -16.48 -5.21 8.65
CA ASP A 24 -16.92 -4.33 9.74
C ASP A 24 -15.76 -3.46 10.28
N THR A 25 -14.95 -2.91 9.37
CA THR A 25 -13.79 -2.10 9.76
C THR A 25 -13.54 -0.95 8.80
N LYS A 26 -12.85 0.08 9.31
CA LYS A 26 -12.44 1.24 8.52
C LYS A 26 -11.21 0.92 7.70
N LEU A 27 -11.23 1.26 6.40
CA LEU A 27 -10.09 1.18 5.50
C LEU A 27 -9.35 2.53 5.50
N TYR A 28 -8.03 2.48 5.63
CA TYR A 28 -7.15 3.65 5.66
C TYR A 28 -6.30 3.68 4.39
N PHE A 29 -6.44 4.75 3.61
CA PHE A 29 -5.74 4.90 2.34
C PHE A 29 -4.47 5.71 2.51
N PHE A 30 -3.38 5.27 1.90
CA PHE A 30 -2.10 5.96 1.93
C PHE A 30 -1.39 5.88 0.57
N GLY A 31 -0.12 6.26 0.51
CA GLY A 31 0.65 6.16 -0.72
C GLY A 31 0.24 7.17 -1.80
N SER A 32 0.32 6.76 -3.06
CA SER A 32 0.11 7.66 -4.20
C SER A 32 -1.30 8.21 -4.30
N ILE A 33 -2.33 7.47 -3.85
CA ILE A 33 -3.73 7.91 -3.86
C ILE A 33 -3.97 9.18 -3.01
N GLN A 34 -3.09 9.43 -2.03
CA GLN A 34 -3.10 10.64 -1.19
C GLN A 34 -2.16 11.74 -1.70
N ARG A 35 -1.52 11.56 -2.86
CA ARG A 35 -0.52 12.47 -3.41
C ARG A 35 -0.85 12.90 -4.83
N ASN A 36 -0.09 13.86 -5.36
CA ASN A 36 -0.27 14.39 -6.73
C ASN A 36 0.29 13.45 -7.82
N ASP A 37 1.09 12.45 -7.45
CA ASP A 37 1.69 11.47 -8.35
C ASP A 37 0.82 10.21 -8.56
N TYR A 38 -0.46 10.26 -8.22
CA TYR A 38 -1.40 9.19 -8.50
C TYR A 38 -1.80 9.17 -9.98
N PHE A 39 -1.70 8.01 -10.60
CA PHE A 39 -2.15 7.75 -11.97
C PHE A 39 -3.35 6.80 -11.90
N PRO A 40 -4.57 7.27 -12.18
CA PRO A 40 -5.74 6.41 -12.25
C PRO A 40 -5.48 5.21 -13.18
N GLU A 41 -5.99 4.05 -12.81
CA GLU A 41 -5.90 2.79 -13.59
C GLU A 41 -4.49 2.16 -13.70
N SER A 42 -3.42 2.90 -13.32
CA SER A 42 -2.03 2.41 -13.43
C SER A 42 -1.31 2.33 -12.09
N SER A 43 -1.67 3.19 -11.13
CA SER A 43 -1.07 3.15 -9.78
C SER A 43 -1.79 2.17 -8.88
N ASP A 44 -1.02 1.43 -8.08
CA ASP A 44 -1.57 0.64 -6.99
C ASP A 44 -2.22 1.55 -5.94
N ILE A 45 -3.25 1.05 -5.29
CA ILE A 45 -3.93 1.69 -4.16
C ILE A 45 -3.46 1.00 -2.88
N ASP A 46 -2.79 1.74 -2.03
CA ASP A 46 -2.27 1.24 -0.76
C ASP A 46 -3.34 1.40 0.33
N VAL A 47 -3.67 0.31 1.05
CA VAL A 47 -4.74 0.27 2.06
C VAL A 47 -4.26 -0.44 3.32
N ASP A 48 -4.35 0.26 4.46
CA ASP A 48 -4.15 -0.34 5.77
C ASP A 48 -5.46 -0.75 6.42
N ILE A 49 -5.43 -1.90 7.06
CA ILE A 49 -6.50 -2.47 7.88
C ILE A 49 -5.95 -2.70 9.28
N PHE A 50 -6.59 -2.13 10.28
CA PHE A 50 -6.23 -2.34 11.68
C PHE A 50 -7.30 -3.18 12.35
N THR A 51 -6.88 -4.20 13.11
CA THR A 51 -7.77 -5.18 13.71
C THR A 51 -7.14 -5.78 14.98
N ASP A 52 -7.97 -6.18 15.93
CA ASP A 52 -7.53 -6.92 17.12
C ASP A 52 -7.32 -8.41 16.83
N ASN A 53 -7.80 -8.91 15.67
CA ASN A 53 -7.70 -10.30 15.27
C ASN A 53 -7.31 -10.44 13.79
N GLU A 54 -6.00 -10.36 13.51
CA GLU A 54 -5.47 -10.45 12.15
C GLU A 54 -5.85 -11.77 11.46
N SER A 55 -5.91 -12.89 12.21
CA SER A 55 -6.22 -14.19 11.63
C SER A 55 -7.68 -14.26 11.15
N ALA A 56 -8.62 -13.72 11.92
CA ALA A 56 -10.02 -13.66 11.50
C ALA A 56 -10.18 -12.74 10.29
N THR A 57 -9.56 -11.57 10.29
CA THR A 57 -9.59 -10.62 9.19
C THR A 57 -9.02 -11.22 7.90
N ILE A 58 -7.93 -11.99 8.00
CA ILE A 58 -7.36 -12.70 6.83
C ILE A 58 -8.35 -13.72 6.27
N VAL A 59 -9.01 -14.54 7.12
CA VAL A 59 -10.02 -15.51 6.66
C VAL A 59 -11.20 -14.80 5.98
N GLN A 60 -11.66 -13.70 6.53
CA GLN A 60 -12.70 -12.88 5.89
C GLN A 60 -12.23 -12.33 4.53
N MET A 61 -11.01 -11.82 4.45
CA MET A 61 -10.45 -11.33 3.18
C MET A 61 -10.27 -12.43 2.15
N MET A 62 -9.83 -13.64 2.55
CA MET A 62 -9.75 -14.80 1.67
C MET A 62 -11.12 -15.11 1.04
N ASN A 63 -12.18 -15.11 1.85
CA ASN A 63 -13.54 -15.38 1.39
C ASN A 63 -14.07 -14.25 0.48
N PHE A 64 -13.79 -13.00 0.78
CA PHE A 64 -14.28 -11.86 0.01
C PHE A 64 -13.56 -11.71 -1.34
N LEU A 65 -12.23 -11.91 -1.35
CA LEU A 65 -11.36 -11.69 -2.51
C LEU A 65 -11.13 -12.97 -3.34
N HIS A 66 -11.55 -14.15 -2.83
CA HIS A 66 -11.28 -15.46 -3.42
C HIS A 66 -9.79 -15.72 -3.63
N VAL A 67 -8.99 -15.43 -2.60
CA VAL A 67 -7.53 -15.63 -2.58
C VAL A 67 -7.12 -16.67 -1.55
N GLU A 68 -5.92 -17.22 -1.70
CA GLU A 68 -5.41 -18.25 -0.79
C GLU A 68 -4.67 -17.64 0.40
N ARG A 69 -4.53 -18.44 1.47
CA ARG A 69 -3.77 -18.03 2.66
C ARG A 69 -2.31 -17.68 2.34
N ASP A 70 -1.72 -18.38 1.39
CA ASP A 70 -0.32 -18.23 1.00
C ASP A 70 -0.07 -16.94 0.21
N ASP A 71 -1.10 -16.23 -0.25
CA ASP A 71 -0.98 -14.91 -0.86
C ASP A 71 -0.67 -13.83 0.17
N PHE A 72 -1.00 -14.09 1.45
CA PHE A 72 -0.70 -13.18 2.55
C PHE A 72 0.73 -13.40 3.05
N LYS A 73 1.62 -12.45 2.76
CA LYS A 73 3.01 -12.47 3.19
C LYS A 73 3.18 -11.76 4.54
N ARG A 74 3.85 -12.40 5.48
CA ARG A 74 4.20 -11.73 6.74
C ARG A 74 5.30 -10.72 6.51
N PHE A 75 5.21 -9.60 7.20
CA PHE A 75 6.27 -8.60 7.20
C PHE A 75 6.54 -8.04 8.59
N VAL A 76 7.73 -7.46 8.73
CA VAL A 76 8.13 -6.66 9.88
C VAL A 76 8.64 -5.32 9.35
N TRP A 77 8.12 -4.25 9.91
CA TRP A 77 8.49 -2.88 9.56
C TRP A 77 8.99 -2.14 10.80
N LYS A 78 10.21 -1.60 10.72
CA LYS A 78 10.74 -0.72 11.76
C LYS A 78 10.20 0.69 11.54
N LEU A 79 9.40 1.16 12.48
CA LEU A 79 8.82 2.51 12.47
C LEU A 79 9.88 3.53 12.86
N ASN A 80 10.05 4.58 12.05
CA ASN A 80 11.03 5.64 12.30
C ASN A 80 10.64 6.50 13.51
N VAL A 81 9.33 6.70 13.70
CA VAL A 81 8.79 7.55 14.79
C VAL A 81 9.21 7.11 16.20
N ASN A 82 9.38 5.83 16.44
CA ASN A 82 9.68 5.31 17.78
C ASN A 82 10.67 4.14 17.79
N GLY A 83 11.20 3.74 16.63
CA GLY A 83 12.11 2.62 16.47
C GLY A 83 11.49 1.24 16.73
N LYS A 84 10.19 1.16 17.04
CA LYS A 84 9.49 -0.10 17.31
C LYS A 84 9.23 -0.87 16.02
N LEU A 85 9.12 -2.19 16.18
CA LEU A 85 8.80 -3.09 15.07
C LEU A 85 7.28 -3.30 15.01
N ALA A 86 6.65 -2.84 13.93
CA ALA A 86 5.29 -3.22 13.57
C ALA A 86 5.34 -4.52 12.77
N LYS A 87 4.44 -5.44 13.08
CA LYS A 87 4.28 -6.71 12.37
C LYS A 87 2.92 -6.72 11.71
N GLY A 88 2.82 -7.41 10.58
CA GLY A 88 1.56 -7.50 9.88
C GLY A 88 1.60 -8.48 8.73
N TYR A 89 0.55 -8.44 7.92
CA TYR A 89 0.41 -9.26 6.72
C TYR A 89 0.12 -8.34 5.53
N LYS A 90 0.75 -8.65 4.40
CA LYS A 90 0.59 -7.93 3.14
C LYS A 90 -0.02 -8.85 2.09
N LEU A 91 -0.98 -8.31 1.34
CA LEU A 91 -1.59 -8.95 0.19
C LEU A 91 -1.57 -7.98 -0.99
N MET A 92 -1.08 -8.44 -2.15
CA MET A 92 -1.27 -7.75 -3.41
C MET A 92 -2.44 -8.38 -4.16
N TYR A 93 -3.51 -7.62 -4.32
CA TYR A 93 -4.72 -8.05 -5.04
C TYR A 93 -4.86 -7.29 -6.36
N LYS A 94 -5.20 -8.00 -7.45
CA LYS A 94 -5.34 -7.38 -8.78
C LYS A 94 -6.55 -7.94 -9.52
N GLU A 95 -7.31 -7.02 -10.11
CA GLU A 95 -8.33 -7.29 -11.13
C GLU A 95 -8.00 -6.50 -12.40
N PRO A 96 -7.20 -7.07 -13.33
CA PRO A 96 -6.73 -6.34 -14.51
C PRO A 96 -7.87 -5.81 -15.39
N GLU A 97 -8.95 -6.58 -15.55
CA GLU A 97 -10.12 -6.19 -16.35
C GLU A 97 -10.87 -4.97 -15.78
N ARG A 98 -10.68 -4.67 -14.50
CA ARG A 98 -11.28 -3.55 -13.78
C ARG A 98 -10.29 -2.43 -13.45
N HIS A 99 -9.07 -2.53 -13.94
CA HIS A 99 -7.97 -1.62 -13.60
C HIS A 99 -7.85 -1.39 -12.09
N LEU A 100 -7.97 -2.49 -11.32
CA LEU A 100 -7.86 -2.46 -9.87
C LEU A 100 -6.60 -3.21 -9.45
N ALA A 101 -5.67 -2.49 -8.82
CA ALA A 101 -4.52 -3.05 -8.14
C ALA A 101 -4.47 -2.47 -6.73
N VAL A 102 -4.50 -3.33 -5.71
CA VAL A 102 -4.55 -2.92 -4.30
C VAL A 102 -3.50 -3.67 -3.51
N GLU A 103 -2.70 -2.93 -2.77
CA GLU A 103 -1.81 -3.49 -1.77
C GLU A 103 -2.46 -3.32 -0.39
N PHE A 104 -2.91 -4.42 0.20
CA PHE A 104 -3.45 -4.43 1.55
C PHE A 104 -2.35 -4.71 2.57
N SER A 105 -2.32 -3.94 3.65
CA SER A 105 -1.50 -4.21 4.83
C SER A 105 -2.40 -4.37 6.05
N ILE A 106 -2.33 -5.52 6.71
CA ILE A 106 -3.14 -5.84 7.89
C ILE A 106 -2.24 -5.78 9.11
N TYR A 107 -2.61 -4.93 10.06
CA TYR A 107 -1.88 -4.72 11.30
C TYR A 107 -2.77 -4.98 12.52
N ASN A 108 -2.13 -5.29 13.63
CA ASN A 108 -2.80 -5.20 14.91
C ASN A 108 -3.14 -3.74 15.25
N GLU A 109 -4.30 -3.51 15.89
CA GLU A 109 -4.80 -2.18 16.26
C GLU A 109 -3.78 -1.40 17.12
N ILE A 110 -2.94 -2.10 17.90
CA ILE A 110 -1.91 -1.47 18.75
C ILE A 110 -0.88 -0.65 17.94
N TYR A 111 -0.68 -0.98 16.66
CA TYR A 111 0.27 -0.27 15.80
C TYR A 111 -0.35 0.95 15.10
N LYS A 112 -1.66 1.07 15.09
CA LYS A 112 -2.40 2.09 14.34
C LYS A 112 -1.91 3.52 14.55
N PRO A 113 -1.75 4.05 15.78
CA PRO A 113 -1.31 5.43 15.95
C PRO A 113 0.07 5.69 15.31
N ALA A 114 1.00 4.76 15.50
CA ALA A 114 2.36 4.90 14.99
C ALA A 114 2.44 4.74 13.47
N VAL A 115 1.72 3.77 12.90
CA VAL A 115 1.65 3.53 11.45
C VAL A 115 1.00 4.71 10.73
N LEU A 116 -0.13 5.21 11.22
CA LEU A 116 -0.80 6.38 10.63
C LEU A 116 0.06 7.64 10.71
N TYR A 117 0.77 7.84 11.83
CA TYR A 117 1.73 8.94 11.93
C TYR A 117 2.85 8.81 10.90
N GLU A 118 3.46 7.63 10.76
CA GLU A 118 4.51 7.36 9.77
C GLU A 118 4.03 7.65 8.34
N HIS A 119 2.81 7.22 7.98
CA HIS A 119 2.23 7.50 6.66
C HIS A 119 1.94 8.99 6.46
N SER A 120 1.51 9.71 7.51
CA SER A 120 1.28 11.15 7.42
C SER A 120 2.54 11.92 7.06
N GLN A 121 3.69 11.52 7.62
CA GLN A 121 4.99 12.12 7.29
C GLN A 121 5.40 11.87 5.82
N LYS A 122 5.05 10.70 5.28
CA LYS A 122 5.35 10.31 3.88
C LYS A 122 4.36 10.87 2.86
N SER A 123 3.23 11.40 3.31
CA SER A 123 2.23 12.01 2.42
C SER A 123 2.64 13.39 1.93
N VAL A 124 3.51 14.08 2.66
CA VAL A 124 4.01 15.42 2.31
C VAL A 124 5.30 15.29 1.52
N ILE A 125 5.19 15.33 0.20
CA ILE A 125 6.34 15.27 -0.70
C ILE A 125 6.61 16.67 -1.27
N PRO A 126 7.87 17.14 -1.33
CA PRO A 126 8.23 18.37 -2.02
C PRO A 126 7.75 18.35 -3.48
N PHE A 127 7.33 19.51 -4.00
CA PHE A 127 6.76 19.60 -5.36
C PHE A 127 7.70 19.09 -6.46
N TYR A 128 9.01 19.29 -6.32
CA TYR A 128 10.02 18.81 -7.27
C TYR A 128 10.14 17.27 -7.24
N ALA A 129 9.99 16.64 -6.07
CA ALA A 129 9.96 15.17 -5.97
C ALA A 129 8.68 14.60 -6.58
N SER A 130 7.52 15.25 -6.36
CA SER A 130 6.28 14.90 -7.06
C SER A 130 6.43 15.00 -8.57
N GLY A 131 7.03 16.09 -9.08
CA GLY A 131 7.29 16.27 -10.52
C GLY A 131 8.16 15.14 -11.09
N LEU A 132 9.23 14.77 -10.37
CA LEU A 132 10.11 13.69 -10.81
C LEU A 132 9.43 12.31 -10.78
N LEU A 133 8.61 12.04 -9.75
CA LEU A 133 7.79 10.82 -9.70
C LEU A 133 6.78 10.75 -10.85
N ILE A 134 6.12 11.85 -11.17
CA ILE A 134 5.22 11.94 -12.33
C ILE A 134 5.98 11.66 -13.63
N PHE A 135 7.14 12.28 -13.80
CA PHE A 135 7.97 12.12 -14.99
C PHE A 135 8.37 10.64 -15.21
N ILE A 136 8.90 9.94 -14.18
CA ILE A 136 9.26 8.54 -14.33
C ILE A 136 8.05 7.64 -14.56
N LYS A 137 6.87 7.99 -14.02
CA LYS A 137 5.63 7.28 -14.28
C LYS A 137 5.17 7.43 -15.74
N ILE A 138 5.28 8.63 -16.30
CA ILE A 138 5.00 8.86 -17.74
C ILE A 138 5.94 8.02 -18.60
N LEU A 139 7.23 8.00 -18.30
CA LEU A 139 8.21 7.18 -19.04
C LEU A 139 7.90 5.70 -18.96
N PHE A 140 7.41 5.22 -17.82
CA PHE A 140 7.10 3.81 -17.60
C PHE A 140 5.73 3.40 -18.16
N TYR A 141 4.65 4.10 -17.74
CA TYR A 141 3.28 3.68 -18.08
C TYR A 141 2.83 4.13 -19.47
N ASN A 142 3.16 5.38 -19.87
CA ASN A 142 2.65 5.95 -21.10
C ASN A 142 3.56 5.69 -22.30
N LEU A 143 4.87 5.77 -22.09
CA LEU A 143 5.84 5.66 -23.19
C LEU A 143 6.52 4.28 -23.25
N GLY A 144 6.45 3.48 -22.20
CA GLY A 144 7.08 2.16 -22.15
C GLY A 144 8.62 2.18 -22.29
N LEU A 145 9.27 3.34 -22.03
CA LEU A 145 10.68 3.57 -22.31
C LEU A 145 11.62 2.98 -21.25
N ILE A 146 11.12 2.66 -20.06
CA ILE A 146 11.94 2.13 -18.96
C ILE A 146 11.41 0.78 -18.48
N PRO A 147 12.30 -0.20 -18.24
CA PRO A 147 11.93 -1.49 -17.66
C PRO A 147 11.40 -1.34 -16.22
N GLY A 148 10.50 -2.23 -15.79
CA GLY A 148 9.89 -2.18 -14.45
C GLY A 148 10.90 -2.22 -13.30
N ALA A 149 12.01 -2.96 -13.46
CA ALA A 149 13.10 -2.99 -12.48
C ALA A 149 13.74 -1.60 -12.28
N TRP A 150 13.99 -0.87 -13.38
CA TRP A 150 14.55 0.48 -13.35
C TRP A 150 13.55 1.48 -12.76
N TYR A 151 12.28 1.39 -13.17
CA TYR A 151 11.23 2.21 -12.58
C TYR A 151 11.18 2.05 -11.05
N THR A 152 11.20 0.83 -10.55
CA THR A 152 11.19 0.53 -9.11
C THR A 152 12.41 1.10 -8.39
N GLN A 153 13.60 0.98 -8.99
CA GLN A 153 14.83 1.53 -8.41
C GLN A 153 14.81 3.07 -8.38
N MET A 154 14.42 3.70 -9.48
CA MET A 154 14.31 5.17 -9.57
C MET A 154 13.27 5.70 -8.57
N LYS A 155 12.10 5.06 -8.48
CA LYS A 155 11.06 5.41 -7.50
C LYS A 155 11.61 5.32 -6.06
N LYS A 156 12.30 4.22 -5.72
CA LYS A 156 12.93 4.06 -4.39
C LYS A 156 13.99 5.13 -4.13
N PHE A 157 14.84 5.41 -5.12
CA PHE A 157 15.87 6.45 -4.99
C PHE A 157 15.27 7.83 -4.73
N ILE A 158 14.25 8.24 -5.51
CA ILE A 158 13.58 9.53 -5.34
C ILE A 158 12.95 9.61 -3.94
N LEU A 159 12.23 8.57 -3.53
CA LEU A 159 11.57 8.52 -2.24
C LEU A 159 12.58 8.53 -1.08
N SER A 160 13.65 7.75 -1.18
CA SER A 160 14.67 7.68 -0.12
C SER A 160 15.52 8.95 -0.03
N PHE A 161 15.93 9.52 -1.15
CA PHE A 161 16.79 10.72 -1.19
C PHE A 161 16.04 12.00 -0.80
N MET A 162 14.75 12.10 -1.15
CA MET A 162 13.99 13.34 -1.03
C MET A 162 13.01 13.39 0.16
N ILE A 163 12.62 12.22 0.70
CA ILE A 163 11.64 12.13 1.79
C ILE A 163 12.26 11.57 3.06
N ALA A 164 13.24 10.73 2.94
CA ALA A 164 13.74 9.97 4.09
C ALA A 164 14.95 10.65 4.74
N LYS A 165 14.78 11.03 5.98
CA LYS A 165 15.89 11.13 6.93
C LYS A 165 16.36 9.76 7.43
N ASP A 166 15.60 8.68 7.16
CA ASP A 166 15.91 7.33 7.63
C ASP A 166 15.47 6.25 6.64
N HIS A 167 16.26 5.19 6.54
CA HIS A 167 15.99 4.04 5.69
C HIS A 167 14.79 3.24 6.21
N ASP A 168 13.76 3.07 5.38
CA ASP A 168 12.66 2.15 5.64
C ASP A 168 13.20 0.71 5.74
N HIS A 169 13.37 0.21 6.94
CA HIS A 169 13.68 -1.18 7.18
C HIS A 169 12.39 -2.01 7.16
N PHE A 170 11.97 -2.37 5.96
CA PHE A 170 10.83 -3.24 5.72
C PHE A 170 11.35 -4.61 5.26
N VAL A 171 11.05 -5.66 6.03
CA VAL A 171 11.46 -7.03 5.72
C VAL A 171 10.23 -7.91 5.55
N VAL A 172 10.07 -8.50 4.37
CA VAL A 172 9.06 -9.54 4.12
C VAL A 172 9.65 -10.87 4.56
N ILE A 173 8.92 -11.59 5.40
CA ILE A 173 9.31 -12.90 5.89
C ILE A 173 8.51 -13.95 5.12
N ASP A 174 9.11 -14.54 4.09
CA ASP A 174 8.53 -15.67 3.40
C ASP A 174 8.85 -16.96 4.15
N TYR A 175 7.83 -17.60 4.72
CA TYR A 175 7.98 -18.97 5.19
C TYR A 175 7.86 -19.91 3.98
N LYS A 176 9.00 -20.37 3.46
CA LYS A 176 8.97 -21.60 2.65
C LYS A 176 8.58 -22.74 3.59
N LYS A 177 7.45 -23.43 3.31
CA LYS A 177 7.18 -24.71 3.96
C LYS A 177 8.41 -25.61 3.75
N PRO A 178 8.94 -26.26 4.79
CA PRO A 178 9.90 -27.34 4.59
C PRO A 178 9.20 -28.41 3.72
N THR A 179 9.80 -28.75 2.60
CA THR A 179 9.40 -29.84 1.71
C THR A 179 9.56 -31.18 2.42
#